data_19be449e06af8465b644e7d9a86653a8
#
_entry.id   19be449e06af8465b644e7d9a86653a8
#
_cell.length_a   1.000
_cell.length_b   1.000
_cell.length_c   1.000
_cell.angle_alpha   90.00
_cell.angle_beta   90.00
_cell.angle_gamma   90.00
#
_symmetry.space_group_name_H-M   'P 1'
#
loop_
_entity.id
_entity.type
_entity.pdbx_description
1 polymer ?
#
loop_
_entity_poly.entity_id
_entity_poly.type
_entity_poly.pdbx_seq_one_letter_code
_entity_poly.pdbx_strand_id
1 'polypeptide(L)'
;MTVPQIPSYFKFVPKEFIQQIVSGMNLKDGAMTIEVFIDAEGNVKASELGWRLPGCQATLNHSYSYGIDIYNLLLDIAVHKPVRLSYRNPIISVGDLYLPNKEGIIAKLTSLEELLQMDGVISGEMFAKVGEYQKKRRVGNDASGWVQVLGSNEFDTLRKMQKVYDNYTIETVKEFKKSYVKRKK
;
A
#
# COMPACT_ATOMS: atom_id res chain seq x y z
N MET A 1 8.04 -1.39 0.72
CA MET A 1 7.27 -2.16 1.72
C MET A 1 6.52 -1.16 2.57
N THR A 2 5.21 -1.03 2.39
CA THR A 2 4.41 -0.17 3.28
C THR A 2 4.21 -0.97 4.54
N VAL A 3 4.85 -0.56 5.64
CA VAL A 3 4.66 -1.20 6.95
C VAL A 3 3.19 -1.06 7.31
N PRO A 4 2.51 -2.16 7.74
CA PRO A 4 1.14 -2.06 8.22
C PRO A 4 1.10 -0.97 9.30
N GLN A 5 0.13 -0.06 9.19
CA GLN A 5 0.01 1.00 10.17
C GLN A 5 -0.51 0.41 11.48
N ILE A 6 0.41 0.20 12.39
CA ILE A 6 0.14 -0.38 13.69
C ILE A 6 -0.13 0.77 14.65
N PRO A 7 -1.08 0.61 15.58
CA PRO A 7 -1.32 1.58 16.65
C PRO A 7 -0.08 1.93 17.47
N SER A 8 0.93 1.05 17.49
CA SER A 8 2.20 1.33 18.16
C SER A 8 2.94 2.55 17.61
N TYR A 9 2.76 2.90 16.31
CA TYR A 9 3.38 4.12 15.75
C TYR A 9 2.70 5.40 16.23
N PHE A 10 1.41 5.38 16.54
CA PHE A 10 0.75 6.53 17.16
C PHE A 10 1.30 6.88 18.55
N LYS A 11 1.98 5.95 19.22
CA LYS A 11 2.66 6.24 20.48
C LYS A 11 3.84 7.21 20.31
N PHE A 12 4.41 7.29 19.10
CA PHE A 12 5.56 8.15 18.80
C PHE A 12 5.16 9.51 18.27
N VAL A 13 3.90 9.71 17.85
CA VAL A 13 3.40 10.99 17.36
C VAL A 13 2.48 11.59 18.43
N PRO A 14 2.96 12.57 19.21
CA PRO A 14 2.16 13.20 20.26
C PRO A 14 0.88 13.81 19.68
N LYS A 15 -0.22 13.67 20.40
CA LYS A 15 -1.50 14.28 20.00
C LYS A 15 -1.39 15.80 19.88
N GLU A 16 -0.61 16.41 20.72
CA GLU A 16 -0.31 17.85 20.76
C GLU A 16 0.36 18.29 19.46
N PHE A 17 1.26 17.48 18.90
CA PHE A 17 1.89 17.76 17.61
C PHE A 17 0.85 17.86 16.49
N ILE A 18 -0.08 16.90 16.42
CA ILE A 18 -1.19 16.93 15.44
C ILE A 18 -2.09 18.14 15.67
N GLN A 19 -2.44 18.44 16.92
CA GLN A 19 -3.27 19.57 17.28
C GLN A 19 -2.63 20.92 16.89
N GLN A 20 -1.33 21.08 17.07
CA GLN A 20 -0.60 22.29 16.65
C GLN A 20 -0.68 22.49 15.14
N ILE A 21 -0.50 21.44 14.34
CA ILE A 21 -0.63 21.50 12.88
C ILE A 21 -2.06 21.90 12.49
N VAL A 22 -3.05 21.19 12.99
CA VAL A 22 -4.47 21.43 12.68
C VAL A 22 -4.87 22.85 13.04
N SER A 23 -4.51 23.32 14.24
CA SER A 23 -4.84 24.66 14.73
C SER A 23 -4.07 25.75 13.98
N GLY A 24 -2.77 25.56 13.75
CA GLY A 24 -1.92 26.52 13.05
C GLY A 24 -2.32 26.75 11.60
N MET A 25 -2.88 25.73 10.95
CA MET A 25 -3.40 25.80 9.59
C MET A 25 -4.89 26.14 9.52
N ASN A 26 -5.57 26.34 10.66
CA ASN A 26 -7.01 26.56 10.77
C ASN A 26 -7.85 25.51 10.03
N LEU A 27 -7.39 24.25 10.10
CA LEU A 27 -8.10 23.12 9.49
C LEU A 27 -9.31 22.74 10.35
N LYS A 28 -10.43 22.40 9.68
CA LYS A 28 -11.66 22.03 10.38
C LYS A 28 -11.96 20.54 10.14
N ASP A 29 -12.81 20.27 9.16
CA ASP A 29 -13.26 18.92 8.86
C ASP A 29 -12.58 18.38 7.61
N GLY A 30 -12.18 17.11 7.62
CA GLY A 30 -11.56 16.48 6.45
C GLY A 30 -10.57 15.38 6.81
N ALA A 31 -9.95 14.81 5.79
CA ALA A 31 -8.85 13.85 5.95
C ALA A 31 -7.50 14.55 5.78
N MET A 32 -6.55 14.18 6.60
CA MET A 32 -5.18 14.66 6.50
C MET A 32 -4.19 13.50 6.57
N THR A 33 -3.23 13.51 5.67
CA THR A 33 -2.07 12.63 5.72
C THR A 33 -0.87 13.45 6.18
N ILE A 34 -0.15 12.93 7.16
CA ILE A 34 1.07 13.54 7.68
C ILE A 34 2.20 12.53 7.58
N GLU A 35 3.26 12.87 6.88
CA GLU A 35 4.51 12.13 6.92
C GLU A 35 5.43 12.77 7.96
N VAL A 36 6.05 11.94 8.80
CA VAL A 36 6.90 12.41 9.89
C VAL A 36 8.24 11.69 9.90
N PHE A 37 9.27 12.40 10.33
CA PHE A 37 10.51 11.81 10.79
C PHE A 37 10.50 11.74 12.33
N ILE A 38 11.03 10.65 12.85
CA ILE A 38 11.28 10.47 14.28
C ILE A 38 12.80 10.31 14.43
N ASP A 39 13.43 11.24 15.12
CA ASP A 39 14.87 11.17 15.37
C ASP A 39 15.23 10.16 16.46
N ALA A 40 16.54 9.97 16.70
CA ALA A 40 17.03 9.00 17.69
C ALA A 40 16.61 9.35 19.13
N GLU A 41 16.33 10.62 19.39
CA GLU A 41 15.87 11.14 20.68
C GLU A 41 14.33 11.04 20.82
N GLY A 42 13.62 10.61 19.76
CA GLY A 42 12.17 10.47 19.73
C GLY A 42 11.41 11.75 19.39
N ASN A 43 12.09 12.81 18.92
CA ASN A 43 11.41 14.03 18.49
C ASN A 43 10.74 13.80 17.13
N VAL A 44 9.53 14.33 16.99
CA VAL A 44 8.73 14.20 15.77
C VAL A 44 8.81 15.48 14.95
N LYS A 45 9.09 15.33 13.66
CA LYS A 45 9.16 16.44 12.69
C LYS A 45 8.30 16.11 11.48
N ALA A 46 7.41 17.02 11.08
CA ALA A 46 6.64 16.86 9.86
C ALA A 46 7.56 16.96 8.63
N SER A 47 7.42 16.02 7.71
CA SER A 47 8.08 15.99 6.42
C SER A 47 7.16 16.49 5.32
N GLU A 48 5.94 15.94 5.26
CA GLU A 48 4.94 16.30 4.26
C GLU A 48 3.55 16.32 4.90
N LEU A 49 2.73 17.25 4.43
CA LEU A 49 1.33 17.38 4.82
C LEU A 49 0.47 17.34 3.56
N GLY A 50 -0.50 16.44 3.54
CA GLY A 50 -1.50 16.36 2.49
C GLY A 50 -2.91 16.47 3.06
N TRP A 51 -3.68 17.50 2.68
CA TRP A 51 -5.11 17.62 3.05
C TRP A 51 -5.96 16.71 2.16
N ARG A 52 -5.74 15.42 2.29
CA ARG A 52 -6.39 14.35 1.52
C ARG A 52 -6.19 13.01 2.19
N LEU A 53 -6.92 12.01 1.69
CA LEU A 53 -6.60 10.62 2.01
C LEU A 53 -5.20 10.24 1.51
N PRO A 54 -4.52 9.32 2.20
CA PRO A 54 -3.25 8.79 1.74
C PRO A 54 -3.41 8.08 0.39
N GLY A 55 -2.34 8.05 -0.37
CA GLY A 55 -2.26 7.30 -1.62
C GLY A 55 -2.23 5.78 -1.42
N CYS A 56 -2.12 5.07 -2.53
CA CYS A 56 -2.09 3.60 -2.55
C CYS A 56 -3.33 2.98 -1.88
N GLN A 57 -3.16 1.84 -1.22
CA GLN A 57 -4.23 1.12 -0.55
C GLN A 57 -4.40 1.49 0.93
N ALA A 58 -3.64 2.47 1.43
CA ALA A 58 -3.63 2.83 2.85
C ALA A 58 -5.03 3.19 3.39
N THR A 59 -5.86 3.86 2.60
CA THR A 59 -7.24 4.18 2.98
C THR A 59 -8.08 2.92 3.21
N LEU A 60 -7.97 1.93 2.31
CA LEU A 60 -8.67 0.65 2.45
C LEU A 60 -8.13 -0.14 3.64
N ASN A 61 -6.80 -0.14 3.85
CA ASN A 61 -6.19 -0.77 5.01
C ASN A 61 -6.74 -0.22 6.32
N HIS A 62 -6.91 1.11 6.43
CA HIS A 62 -7.54 1.73 7.60
C HIS A 62 -9.01 1.31 7.74
N SER A 63 -9.76 1.32 6.64
CA SER A 63 -11.15 0.90 6.66
C SER A 63 -11.31 -0.53 7.19
N TYR A 64 -10.51 -1.46 6.68
CA TYR A 64 -10.50 -2.84 7.16
C TYR A 64 -10.03 -2.95 8.63
N SER A 65 -8.90 -2.31 8.96
CA SER A 65 -8.29 -2.46 10.28
C SER A 65 -9.17 -1.91 11.40
N TYR A 66 -9.89 -0.82 11.15
CA TYR A 66 -10.72 -0.15 12.16
C TYR A 66 -12.22 -0.38 12.00
N GLY A 67 -12.64 -1.06 10.94
CA GLY A 67 -14.05 -1.27 10.63
C GLY A 67 -14.79 0.05 10.38
N ILE A 68 -14.15 1.00 9.69
CA ILE A 68 -14.69 2.33 9.39
C ILE A 68 -14.81 2.49 7.88
N ASP A 69 -15.98 2.84 7.39
CA ASP A 69 -16.12 3.25 5.99
C ASP A 69 -15.64 4.70 5.82
N ILE A 70 -14.36 4.86 5.51
CA ILE A 70 -13.71 6.17 5.39
C ILE A 70 -14.29 6.98 4.22
N TYR A 71 -14.71 6.33 3.14
CA TYR A 71 -15.30 7.03 1.99
C TYR A 71 -16.65 7.62 2.31
N ASN A 72 -17.55 6.86 2.93
CA ASN A 72 -18.83 7.38 3.39
C ASN A 72 -18.67 8.44 4.48
N LEU A 73 -17.68 8.28 5.36
CA LEU A 73 -17.33 9.30 6.35
C LEU A 73 -16.96 10.63 5.69
N LEU A 74 -16.16 10.64 4.64
CA LEU A 74 -15.82 11.86 3.92
C LEU A 74 -17.00 12.45 3.16
N LEU A 75 -17.88 11.63 2.62
CA LEU A 75 -19.13 12.09 2.01
C LEU A 75 -20.04 12.78 3.04
N ASP A 76 -20.15 12.19 4.22
CA ASP A 76 -20.94 12.81 5.31
C ASP A 76 -20.35 14.16 5.76
N ILE A 77 -19.01 14.25 5.86
CA ILE A 77 -18.32 15.53 6.10
C ILE A 77 -18.62 16.54 4.99
N ALA A 78 -18.53 16.14 3.72
CA ALA A 78 -18.73 17.01 2.57
C ALA A 78 -20.17 17.57 2.48
N VAL A 79 -21.16 16.84 2.98
CA VAL A 79 -22.56 17.30 3.04
C VAL A 79 -22.94 17.85 4.42
N HIS A 80 -21.95 18.20 5.25
CA HIS A 80 -22.11 18.78 6.57
C HIS A 80 -22.97 17.96 7.57
N LYS A 81 -23.00 16.65 7.42
CA LYS A 81 -23.61 15.78 8.41
C LYS A 81 -22.73 15.69 9.66
N PRO A 82 -23.31 15.63 10.85
CA PRO A 82 -22.56 15.44 12.08
C PRO A 82 -21.80 14.11 12.06
N VAL A 83 -20.49 14.16 12.15
CA VAL A 83 -19.64 12.99 12.22
C VAL A 83 -19.08 12.84 13.63
N ARG A 84 -19.24 11.65 14.21
CA ARG A 84 -18.62 11.28 15.48
C ARG A 84 -17.69 10.11 15.28
N LEU A 85 -16.40 10.35 15.32
CA LEU A 85 -15.37 9.31 15.37
C LEU A 85 -14.94 9.10 16.81
N SER A 86 -15.03 7.86 17.28
CA SER A 86 -14.36 7.44 18.50
C SER A 86 -13.07 6.71 18.14
N TYR A 87 -11.99 6.99 18.88
CA TYR A 87 -10.78 6.20 18.78
C TYR A 87 -11.09 4.72 19.11
N ARG A 88 -10.57 3.82 18.27
CA ARG A 88 -10.68 2.37 18.46
C ARG A 88 -9.30 1.74 18.26
N ASN A 89 -9.07 0.65 18.92
CA ASN A 89 -7.98 -0.24 18.54
C ASN A 89 -8.36 -0.95 17.22
N PRO A 90 -7.37 -1.25 16.36
CA PRO A 90 -7.64 -2.05 15.18
C PRO A 90 -8.13 -3.45 15.59
N ILE A 91 -9.10 -3.96 14.85
CA ILE A 91 -9.68 -5.28 15.07
C ILE A 91 -8.95 -6.37 14.31
N ILE A 92 -8.25 -5.99 13.24
CA ILE A 92 -7.43 -6.84 12.39
C ILE A 92 -6.22 -6.06 11.90
N SER A 93 -5.24 -6.76 11.34
CA SER A 93 -4.08 -6.13 10.69
C SER A 93 -4.14 -6.38 9.18
N VAL A 94 -3.89 -5.34 8.40
CA VAL A 94 -3.83 -5.42 6.93
C VAL A 94 -2.53 -4.80 6.45
N GLY A 95 -1.88 -5.46 5.50
CA GLY A 95 -0.65 -4.97 4.88
C GLY A 95 -0.71 -5.05 3.36
N ASP A 96 -0.02 -4.13 2.69
CA ASP A 96 0.17 -4.14 1.24
C ASP A 96 1.51 -4.76 0.90
N LEU A 97 1.50 -5.80 0.09
CA LEU A 97 2.69 -6.41 -0.47
C LEU A 97 2.82 -6.04 -1.94
N TYR A 98 3.85 -5.25 -2.26
CA TYR A 98 4.22 -4.98 -3.64
C TYR A 98 5.07 -6.13 -4.17
N LEU A 99 4.61 -6.72 -5.26
CA LEU A 99 5.24 -7.88 -5.88
C LEU A 99 6.44 -7.46 -6.73
N PRO A 100 7.59 -8.13 -6.59
CA PRO A 100 8.81 -7.74 -7.30
C PRO A 100 8.61 -7.79 -8.81
N ASN A 101 9.19 -6.82 -9.51
CA ASN A 101 9.25 -6.79 -10.96
C ASN A 101 10.58 -7.37 -11.47
N LYS A 102 10.59 -7.84 -12.71
CA LYS A 102 11.78 -8.36 -13.39
C LYS A 102 11.83 -7.89 -14.82
N GLU A 103 12.97 -7.32 -15.23
CA GLU A 103 13.16 -6.82 -16.59
C GLU A 103 13.19 -7.95 -17.62
N GLY A 104 12.51 -7.74 -18.76
CA GLY A 104 12.45 -8.66 -19.89
C GLY A 104 11.01 -8.98 -20.31
N ILE A 105 10.86 -9.87 -21.28
CA ILE A 105 9.55 -10.38 -21.70
C ILE A 105 9.11 -11.42 -20.66
N ILE A 106 7.95 -11.23 -20.06
CA ILE A 106 7.44 -12.14 -19.03
C ILE A 106 7.07 -13.47 -19.68
N ALA A 107 7.76 -14.53 -19.29
CA ALA A 107 7.50 -15.89 -19.72
C ALA A 107 6.56 -16.64 -18.79
N LYS A 108 6.64 -16.32 -17.47
CA LYS A 108 5.77 -16.90 -16.44
C LYS A 108 5.52 -15.88 -15.35
N LEU A 109 4.31 -15.87 -14.84
CA LEU A 109 3.85 -14.97 -13.80
C LEU A 109 2.79 -15.67 -12.96
N THR A 110 2.92 -15.61 -11.64
CA THR A 110 1.83 -16.03 -10.75
C THR A 110 0.62 -15.12 -11.00
N SER A 111 -0.52 -15.69 -11.31
CA SER A 111 -1.74 -14.94 -11.62
C SER A 111 -2.37 -14.33 -10.36
N LEU A 112 -3.22 -13.31 -10.55
CA LEU A 112 -3.98 -12.75 -9.43
C LEU A 112 -4.91 -13.80 -8.80
N GLU A 113 -5.51 -14.65 -9.62
CA GLU A 113 -6.40 -15.73 -9.18
C GLU A 113 -5.67 -16.70 -8.25
N GLU A 114 -4.42 -17.08 -8.59
CA GLU A 114 -3.59 -17.93 -7.73
C GLU A 114 -3.26 -17.23 -6.42
N LEU A 115 -2.93 -15.94 -6.46
CA LEU A 115 -2.63 -15.15 -5.27
C LEU A 115 -3.83 -15.00 -4.34
N LEU A 116 -5.03 -14.79 -4.89
CA LEU A 116 -6.28 -14.67 -4.13
C LEU A 116 -6.71 -15.99 -3.44
N GLN A 117 -6.15 -17.13 -3.82
CA GLN A 117 -6.36 -18.41 -3.12
C GLN A 117 -5.43 -18.57 -1.91
N MET A 118 -4.45 -17.71 -1.73
CA MET A 118 -3.52 -17.80 -0.60
C MET A 118 -4.14 -17.26 0.68
N ASP A 119 -3.79 -17.88 1.80
CA ASP A 119 -4.31 -17.50 3.13
C ASP A 119 -4.04 -16.03 3.45
N GLY A 120 -5.12 -15.30 3.70
CA GLY A 120 -5.10 -13.89 4.06
C GLY A 120 -5.06 -12.91 2.89
N VAL A 121 -4.89 -13.34 1.66
CA VAL A 121 -4.96 -12.43 0.49
C VAL A 121 -6.42 -12.09 0.23
N ILE A 122 -6.76 -10.79 0.33
CA ILE A 122 -8.14 -10.29 0.22
C ILE A 122 -8.42 -9.50 -1.05
N SER A 123 -7.39 -8.90 -1.64
CA SER A 123 -7.50 -8.17 -2.89
C SER A 123 -6.13 -7.97 -3.53
N GLY A 124 -6.09 -7.46 -4.75
CA GLY A 124 -4.85 -7.14 -5.43
C GLY A 124 -5.05 -6.70 -6.87
N GLU A 125 -3.95 -6.35 -7.51
CA GLU A 125 -3.92 -5.96 -8.90
C GLU A 125 -2.59 -6.37 -9.54
N MET A 126 -2.64 -6.91 -10.75
CA MET A 126 -1.44 -7.22 -11.53
C MET A 126 -1.26 -6.19 -12.64
N PHE A 127 -0.11 -5.51 -12.63
CA PHE A 127 0.27 -4.55 -13.67
C PHE A 127 0.99 -5.24 -14.84
N ALA A 128 1.67 -6.34 -14.54
CA ALA A 128 2.45 -7.12 -15.48
C ALA A 128 1.61 -8.25 -16.09
N LYS A 129 1.87 -8.58 -17.37
CA LYS A 129 1.18 -9.66 -18.07
C LYS A 129 2.16 -10.54 -18.82
N VAL A 130 1.87 -11.84 -18.90
CA VAL A 130 2.66 -12.80 -19.69
C VAL A 130 2.69 -12.35 -21.15
N GLY A 131 3.88 -12.39 -21.75
CA GLY A 131 4.12 -11.95 -23.13
C GLY A 131 4.48 -10.47 -23.27
N GLU A 132 4.27 -9.64 -22.25
CA GLU A 132 4.64 -8.22 -22.27
C GLU A 132 6.08 -8.00 -21.82
N TYR A 133 6.72 -6.98 -22.40
CA TYR A 133 8.05 -6.55 -21.96
C TYR A 133 7.94 -5.64 -20.73
N GLN A 134 8.57 -6.04 -19.65
CA GLN A 134 8.71 -5.25 -18.44
C GLN A 134 10.06 -4.56 -18.40
N LYS A 135 10.02 -3.24 -18.18
CA LYS A 135 11.22 -2.42 -17.99
C LYS A 135 11.46 -2.22 -16.51
N LYS A 136 12.68 -2.43 -16.06
CA LYS A 136 13.07 -2.05 -14.69
C LYS A 136 12.99 -0.53 -14.54
N ARG A 137 12.22 -0.06 -13.58
CA ARG A 137 12.14 1.38 -13.24
C ARG A 137 13.21 1.69 -12.21
N ARG A 138 13.86 2.83 -12.35
CA ARG A 138 14.90 3.26 -11.41
C ARG A 138 14.35 3.96 -10.18
N VAL A 139 13.16 4.53 -10.27
CA VAL A 139 12.51 5.34 -9.23
C VAL A 139 11.01 5.02 -9.21
N GLY A 140 10.44 4.98 -8.03
CA GLY A 140 9.02 4.73 -7.81
C GLY A 140 8.67 3.24 -7.65
N ASN A 141 7.42 2.92 -7.82
CA ASN A 141 6.92 1.55 -7.64
C ASN A 141 7.36 0.66 -8.80
N ASP A 142 8.53 0.02 -8.66
CA ASP A 142 9.00 -1.02 -9.59
C ASP A 142 8.37 -2.36 -9.19
N ALA A 143 7.04 -2.44 -9.29
CA ALA A 143 6.26 -3.60 -8.94
C ALA A 143 5.57 -4.20 -10.16
N SER A 144 5.44 -5.52 -10.18
CA SER A 144 4.64 -6.25 -11.17
C SER A 144 3.15 -6.29 -10.81
N GLY A 145 2.81 -5.94 -9.59
CA GLY A 145 1.49 -5.91 -9.01
C GLY A 145 1.57 -5.64 -7.52
N TRP A 146 0.43 -5.71 -6.86
CA TRP A 146 0.32 -5.65 -5.40
C TRP A 146 -0.81 -6.55 -4.92
N VAL A 147 -0.75 -6.98 -3.66
CA VAL A 147 -1.84 -7.65 -2.95
C VAL A 147 -2.00 -7.10 -1.55
N GLN A 148 -3.24 -7.09 -1.05
CA GLN A 148 -3.56 -6.82 0.35
C GLN A 148 -3.64 -8.15 1.10
N VAL A 149 -2.97 -8.18 2.25
CA VAL A 149 -2.92 -9.38 3.10
C VAL A 149 -3.45 -9.05 4.49
N LEU A 150 -4.42 -9.81 4.93
CA LEU A 150 -5.11 -9.68 6.19
C LEU A 150 -4.62 -10.73 7.19
N GLY A 151 -4.33 -10.31 8.39
CA GLY A 151 -4.00 -11.18 9.52
C GLY A 151 -4.75 -10.78 10.79
N SER A 152 -4.77 -11.70 11.75
CA SER A 152 -5.35 -11.46 13.07
C SER A 152 -4.57 -10.44 13.90
N ASN A 153 -3.29 -10.26 13.58
CA ASN A 153 -2.38 -9.29 14.15
C ASN A 153 -1.20 -9.06 13.19
N GLU A 154 -0.30 -8.15 13.54
CA GLU A 154 0.86 -7.79 12.73
C GLU A 154 1.73 -9.00 12.36
N PHE A 155 2.08 -9.84 13.34
CA PHE A 155 2.94 -11.00 13.09
C PHE A 155 2.29 -11.99 12.12
N ASP A 156 0.98 -12.21 12.25
CA ASP A 156 0.23 -13.06 11.34
C ASP A 156 0.18 -12.47 9.93
N THR A 157 -0.04 -11.16 9.81
CA THR A 157 -0.01 -10.46 8.52
C THR A 157 1.36 -10.58 7.85
N LEU A 158 2.45 -10.28 8.58
CA LEU A 158 3.81 -10.38 8.05
C LEU A 158 4.17 -11.81 7.63
N ARG A 159 3.79 -12.81 8.44
CA ARG A 159 3.99 -14.23 8.11
C ARG A 159 3.27 -14.64 6.83
N LYS A 160 2.03 -14.18 6.65
CA LYS A 160 1.25 -14.43 5.43
C LYS A 160 1.84 -13.70 4.22
N MET A 161 2.23 -12.44 4.37
CA MET A 161 2.93 -11.69 3.33
C MET A 161 4.22 -12.38 2.89
N GLN A 162 5.00 -12.91 3.84
CA GLN A 162 6.21 -13.67 3.51
C GLN A 162 5.86 -14.92 2.69
N LYS A 163 4.82 -15.67 3.07
CA LYS A 163 4.37 -16.84 2.29
C LYS A 163 3.94 -16.46 0.86
N VAL A 164 3.24 -15.35 0.70
CA VAL A 164 2.87 -14.85 -0.64
C VAL A 164 4.13 -14.54 -1.44
N TYR A 165 5.08 -13.82 -0.84
CA TYR A 165 6.34 -13.45 -1.47
C TYR A 165 7.14 -14.68 -1.92
N ASP A 166 7.26 -15.69 -1.06
CA ASP A 166 8.02 -16.92 -1.31
C ASP A 166 7.39 -17.80 -2.41
N ASN A 167 6.08 -17.70 -2.61
CA ASN A 167 5.35 -18.45 -3.65
C ASN A 167 5.10 -17.64 -4.93
N TYR A 168 5.41 -16.34 -4.91
CA TYR A 168 5.29 -15.52 -6.09
C TYR A 168 6.41 -15.81 -7.08
N THR A 169 6.05 -16.03 -8.34
CA THR A 169 6.99 -16.31 -9.42
C THR A 169 6.85 -15.28 -10.52
N ILE A 170 7.97 -14.71 -10.95
CA ILE A 170 8.10 -13.95 -12.20
C ILE A 170 9.35 -14.42 -12.95
N GLU A 171 9.16 -14.98 -14.13
CA GLU A 171 10.24 -15.42 -15.01
C GLU A 171 10.21 -14.60 -16.29
N THR A 172 11.37 -14.12 -16.70
CA THR A 172 11.52 -13.35 -17.93
C THR A 172 12.53 -13.98 -18.87
N VAL A 173 12.30 -13.81 -20.16
CA VAL A 173 13.27 -14.13 -21.20
C VAL A 173 13.85 -12.85 -21.78
N LYS A 174 15.13 -12.87 -22.15
CA LYS A 174 15.74 -11.75 -22.87
C LYS A 174 15.08 -11.66 -24.25
N GLU A 175 14.87 -10.45 -24.74
CA GLU A 175 14.44 -10.26 -26.14
C GLU A 175 15.32 -11.12 -27.05
N PHE A 176 14.67 -12.00 -27.82
CA PHE A 176 15.35 -12.58 -28.97
C PHE A 176 15.64 -11.41 -29.91
N LYS A 177 16.92 -11.05 -30.09
CA LYS A 177 17.31 -10.19 -31.20
C LYS A 177 16.69 -10.82 -32.43
N LYS A 178 15.69 -10.18 -33.03
CA LYS A 178 15.15 -10.58 -34.33
C LYS A 178 16.36 -10.60 -35.26
N SER A 179 16.91 -11.76 -35.54
CA SER A 179 17.87 -11.94 -36.63
C SER A 179 17.11 -11.55 -37.87
N TYR A 180 17.45 -10.40 -38.43
CA TYR A 180 16.95 -9.97 -39.73
C TYR A 180 17.32 -11.05 -40.71
N VAL A 181 16.38 -11.91 -41.05
CA VAL A 181 16.46 -12.71 -42.27
C VAL A 181 16.34 -11.70 -43.40
N LYS A 182 17.48 -11.24 -43.92
CA LYS A 182 17.56 -10.52 -45.15
C LYS A 182 16.97 -11.47 -46.21
N ARG A 183 15.71 -11.29 -46.58
CA ARG A 183 15.19 -11.87 -47.80
C ARG A 183 16.00 -11.23 -48.93
N LYS A 184 16.95 -11.98 -49.48
CA LYS A 184 17.52 -11.66 -50.79
C LYS A 184 16.36 -11.67 -51.80
N LYS A 185 16.13 -10.51 -52.41
CA LYS A 185 15.36 -10.44 -53.65
C LYS A 185 16.19 -11.02 -54.78
#